data_3e27b56995bf41be76738bd583798f77
#
_entry.id   3e27b56995bf41be76738bd583798f77
#
_cell.length_a   1.000
_cell.length_b   1.000
_cell.length_c   1.000
_cell.angle_alpha   90.00
_cell.angle_beta   90.00
_cell.angle_gamma   90.00
#
_symmetry.space_group_name_H-M   'P 1'
#
loop_
_entity.id
_entity.type
_entity.pdbx_description
1 polymer ?
#
loop_
_entity_poly.entity_id
_entity_poly.type
_entity_poly.pdbx_seq_one_letter_code
_entity_poly.pdbx_strand_id
1 'polypeptide(L)'
;MKRKGDAKVQSVEDLTGLTIGGPVPPSGPTSVLTNYNEELKAAGKGADDIANFQGDPELFLALANGQIDGAVETMLVINEAIKKQPDTFEVVGTIGNPFYIGWVVRPADTALRESINEEIRKLRDSGELAKLQEKWFGFSMEIPDSGYLPPNAK
;
A
#
# COMPACT_ATOMS: atom_id res chain seq x y z
N MET A 1 -8.42 2.06 2.98
CA MET A 1 -8.77 3.37 3.62
C MET A 1 -10.25 3.67 3.37
N LYS A 2 -10.92 4.30 4.34
CA LYS A 2 -12.33 4.74 4.26
C LYS A 2 -12.48 6.19 4.73
N ARG A 3 -13.70 6.75 4.59
CA ARG A 3 -14.05 8.00 5.29
C ARG A 3 -14.06 7.78 6.79
N LYS A 4 -13.56 8.76 7.54
CA LYS A 4 -13.56 8.71 9.00
C LYS A 4 -14.99 8.73 9.55
N GLY A 5 -15.25 7.86 10.51
CA GLY A 5 -16.58 7.74 11.14
C GLY A 5 -17.64 7.06 10.28
N ASP A 6 -17.31 6.51 9.13
CA ASP A 6 -18.26 5.69 8.34
C ASP A 6 -18.56 4.39 9.09
N ALA A 7 -19.78 4.30 9.63
CA ALA A 7 -20.20 3.17 10.44
C ALA A 7 -20.48 1.89 9.61
N LYS A 8 -20.60 2.01 8.29
CA LYS A 8 -20.86 0.87 7.40
C LYS A 8 -19.64 -0.02 7.21
N VAL A 9 -18.45 0.56 7.36
CA VAL A 9 -17.18 -0.12 7.09
C VAL A 9 -16.34 -0.10 8.38
N GLN A 10 -16.21 -1.25 9.04
CA GLN A 10 -15.42 -1.41 10.26
C GLN A 10 -14.17 -2.28 10.01
N SER A 11 -14.21 -3.14 8.99
CA SER A 11 -13.14 -4.05 8.61
C SER A 11 -13.00 -4.12 7.09
N VAL A 12 -11.99 -4.81 6.59
CA VAL A 12 -11.80 -5.05 5.16
C VAL A 12 -12.93 -5.88 4.58
N GLU A 13 -13.47 -6.82 5.36
CA GLU A 13 -14.56 -7.69 4.96
C GLU A 13 -15.87 -6.92 4.68
N ASP A 14 -16.08 -5.80 5.35
CA ASP A 14 -17.26 -4.94 5.15
C ASP A 14 -17.20 -4.16 3.83
N LEU A 15 -16.04 -4.11 3.18
CA LEU A 15 -15.90 -3.52 1.84
C LEU A 15 -16.47 -4.41 0.75
N THR A 16 -16.71 -5.70 1.03
CA THR A 16 -17.17 -6.68 0.04
C THR A 16 -18.47 -6.24 -0.63
N GLY A 17 -18.45 -6.15 -1.96
CA GLY A 17 -19.57 -5.72 -2.78
C GLY A 17 -19.82 -4.22 -2.84
N LEU A 18 -18.89 -3.42 -2.31
CA LEU A 18 -18.89 -1.95 -2.39
C LEU A 18 -18.00 -1.45 -3.54
N THR A 19 -18.00 -0.14 -3.78
CA THR A 19 -17.15 0.48 -4.79
C THR A 19 -15.82 0.90 -4.17
N ILE A 20 -14.73 0.29 -4.61
CA ILE A 20 -13.37 0.55 -4.11
C ILE A 20 -12.55 1.26 -5.20
N GLY A 21 -12.02 2.43 -4.87
CA GLY A 21 -11.14 3.18 -5.77
C GLY A 21 -9.70 2.72 -5.66
N GLY A 22 -8.97 2.79 -6.78
CA GLY A 22 -7.54 2.57 -6.85
C GLY A 22 -6.90 3.26 -8.06
N PRO A 23 -5.56 3.32 -8.13
CA PRO A 23 -4.87 3.87 -9.29
C PRO A 23 -5.16 3.05 -10.56
N VAL A 24 -5.12 3.72 -11.74
CA VAL A 24 -5.24 3.00 -13.02
C VAL A 24 -4.17 1.93 -13.19
N PRO A 25 -4.52 0.76 -13.74
CA PRO A 25 -3.53 -0.27 -14.09
C PRO A 25 -2.54 0.21 -15.18
N PRO A 26 -1.28 -0.32 -15.16
CA PRO A 26 -0.74 -1.26 -14.19
C PRO A 26 -0.30 -0.57 -12.90
N SER A 27 -0.85 -0.96 -11.76
CA SER A 27 -0.43 -0.46 -10.46
C SER A 27 -0.39 -1.59 -9.43
N GLY A 28 0.49 -1.49 -8.45
CA GLY A 28 0.59 -2.47 -7.36
C GLY A 28 -0.72 -2.57 -6.56
N PRO A 29 -1.24 -1.45 -6.02
CA PRO A 29 -2.48 -1.45 -5.23
C PRO A 29 -3.67 -2.04 -5.98
N THR A 30 -3.90 -1.64 -7.23
CA THR A 30 -5.02 -2.16 -8.02
C THR A 30 -4.85 -3.64 -8.36
N SER A 31 -3.61 -4.10 -8.61
CA SER A 31 -3.35 -5.53 -8.82
C SER A 31 -3.66 -6.35 -7.56
N VAL A 32 -3.30 -5.84 -6.37
CA VAL A 32 -3.63 -6.49 -5.10
C VAL A 32 -5.16 -6.55 -4.89
N LEU A 33 -5.87 -5.46 -5.16
CA LEU A 33 -7.34 -5.43 -5.08
C LEU A 33 -8.00 -6.41 -6.06
N THR A 34 -7.49 -6.49 -7.30
CA THR A 34 -7.98 -7.45 -8.29
C THR A 34 -7.81 -8.89 -7.82
N ASN A 35 -6.64 -9.23 -7.28
CA ASN A 35 -6.39 -10.57 -6.73
C ASN A 35 -7.31 -10.87 -5.54
N TYR A 36 -7.51 -9.91 -4.65
CA TYR A 36 -8.43 -10.04 -3.52
C TYR A 36 -9.87 -10.29 -4.00
N ASN A 37 -10.33 -9.60 -5.04
CA ASN A 37 -11.63 -9.85 -5.65
C ASN A 37 -11.76 -11.27 -6.23
N GLU A 38 -10.71 -11.82 -6.82
CA GLU A 38 -10.72 -13.21 -7.30
C GLU A 38 -10.81 -14.21 -6.13
N GLU A 39 -10.14 -13.93 -5.01
CA GLU A 39 -10.25 -14.72 -3.79
C GLU A 39 -11.69 -14.68 -3.21
N LEU A 40 -12.31 -13.49 -3.17
CA LEU A 40 -13.71 -13.33 -2.74
C LEU A 40 -14.67 -14.13 -3.62
N LYS A 41 -14.52 -14.05 -4.95
CA LYS A 41 -15.33 -14.83 -5.90
C LYS A 41 -15.16 -16.34 -5.70
N ALA A 42 -13.92 -16.80 -5.53
CA ALA A 42 -13.62 -18.20 -5.28
C ALA A 42 -14.25 -18.71 -3.96
N ALA A 43 -14.37 -17.83 -2.97
CA ALA A 43 -15.05 -18.11 -1.70
C ALA A 43 -16.59 -17.97 -1.76
N GLY A 44 -17.17 -17.66 -2.92
CA GLY A 44 -18.61 -17.46 -3.09
C GLY A 44 -19.12 -16.15 -2.49
N LYS A 45 -18.24 -15.18 -2.21
CA LYS A 45 -18.58 -13.85 -1.73
C LYS A 45 -18.76 -12.87 -2.89
N GLY A 46 -19.45 -11.77 -2.65
CA GLY A 46 -19.51 -10.65 -3.61
C GLY A 46 -18.11 -10.08 -3.85
N ALA A 47 -17.84 -9.64 -5.08
CA ALA A 47 -16.64 -8.91 -5.41
C ALA A 47 -16.89 -7.40 -5.33
N ASP A 48 -15.83 -6.64 -5.09
CA ASP A 48 -15.87 -5.19 -5.08
C ASP A 48 -15.95 -4.65 -6.52
N ASP A 49 -16.66 -3.56 -6.73
CA ASP A 49 -16.55 -2.77 -7.95
C ASP A 49 -15.29 -1.92 -7.90
N ILE A 50 -14.43 -2.00 -8.91
CA ILE A 50 -13.16 -1.26 -8.95
C ILE A 50 -13.31 0.00 -9.79
N ALA A 51 -13.19 1.17 -9.15
CA ALA A 51 -13.12 2.46 -9.81
C ALA A 51 -11.64 2.90 -9.94
N ASN A 52 -11.19 3.23 -11.17
CA ASN A 52 -9.80 3.58 -11.43
C ASN A 52 -9.63 5.10 -11.57
N PHE A 53 -8.59 5.63 -10.92
CA PHE A 53 -8.26 7.06 -10.90
C PHE A 53 -6.86 7.31 -11.45
N GLN A 54 -6.66 8.43 -12.18
CA GLN A 54 -5.37 8.78 -12.76
C GLN A 54 -4.35 9.23 -11.71
N GLY A 55 -4.82 9.72 -10.56
CA GLY A 55 -3.96 10.21 -9.49
C GLY A 55 -4.63 10.21 -8.13
N ASP A 56 -3.80 10.21 -7.09
CA ASP A 56 -4.23 10.18 -5.69
C ASP A 56 -5.17 11.35 -5.30
N PRO A 57 -4.97 12.59 -5.79
CA PRO A 57 -5.89 13.68 -5.46
C PRO A 57 -7.33 13.40 -5.89
N GLU A 58 -7.53 12.82 -7.08
CA GLU A 58 -8.86 12.47 -7.59
C GLU A 58 -9.46 11.30 -6.81
N LEU A 59 -8.64 10.27 -6.51
CA LEU A 59 -9.03 9.13 -5.70
C LEU A 59 -9.52 9.56 -4.32
N PHE A 60 -8.76 10.39 -3.63
CA PHE A 60 -9.11 10.85 -2.29
C PHE A 60 -10.28 11.82 -2.27
N LEU A 61 -10.42 12.64 -3.30
CA LEU A 61 -11.60 13.50 -3.45
C LEU A 61 -12.87 12.66 -3.67
N ALA A 62 -12.82 11.64 -4.51
CA ALA A 62 -13.93 10.73 -4.74
C ALA A 62 -14.35 10.00 -3.46
N LEU A 63 -13.38 9.56 -2.65
CA LEU A 63 -13.65 8.96 -1.35
C LEU A 63 -14.28 9.96 -0.39
N ALA A 64 -13.72 11.17 -0.25
CA ALA A 64 -14.25 12.21 0.64
C ALA A 64 -15.70 12.59 0.29
N ASN A 65 -16.02 12.66 -0.99
CA ASN A 65 -17.35 13.01 -1.48
C ASN A 65 -18.35 11.84 -1.50
N GLY A 66 -17.93 10.63 -1.13
CA GLY A 66 -18.81 9.45 -1.10
C GLY A 66 -19.15 8.88 -2.48
N GLN A 67 -18.36 9.18 -3.51
CA GLN A 67 -18.49 8.58 -4.84
C GLN A 67 -17.99 7.14 -4.87
N ILE A 68 -17.06 6.82 -3.95
CA ILE A 68 -16.57 5.46 -3.66
C ILE A 68 -16.64 5.23 -2.16
N ASP A 69 -16.70 3.96 -1.75
CA ASP A 69 -16.86 3.56 -0.36
C ASP A 69 -15.51 3.35 0.35
N GLY A 70 -14.51 2.93 -0.41
CA GLY A 70 -13.16 2.73 0.06
C GLY A 70 -12.11 3.09 -0.98
N ALA A 71 -10.86 3.21 -0.56
CA ALA A 71 -9.72 3.39 -1.45
C ALA A 71 -8.58 2.45 -1.08
N VAL A 72 -7.97 1.84 -2.08
CA VAL A 72 -6.77 1.02 -1.95
C VAL A 72 -5.57 1.81 -2.46
N GLU A 73 -4.56 1.89 -1.62
CA GLU A 73 -3.27 2.50 -1.92
C GLU A 73 -2.18 1.94 -1.00
N THR A 74 -0.93 2.27 -1.28
CA THR A 74 0.16 1.90 -0.36
C THR A 74 0.00 2.62 0.97
N MET A 75 0.44 1.99 2.06
CA MET A 75 0.38 2.60 3.40
C MET A 75 1.14 3.94 3.48
N LEU A 76 2.16 4.13 2.64
CA LEU A 76 2.89 5.39 2.56
C LEU A 76 1.99 6.53 2.08
N VAL A 77 1.26 6.32 1.00
CA VAL A 77 0.35 7.29 0.40
C VAL A 77 -0.86 7.52 1.31
N ILE A 78 -1.42 6.45 1.90
CA ILE A 78 -2.55 6.54 2.84
C ILE A 78 -2.16 7.37 4.08
N ASN A 79 -1.01 7.10 4.69
CA ASN A 79 -0.58 7.84 5.87
C ASN A 79 -0.34 9.32 5.57
N GLU A 80 0.21 9.64 4.40
CA GLU A 80 0.38 11.01 3.98
C GLU A 80 -0.96 11.73 3.77
N ALA A 81 -1.96 11.05 3.19
CA ALA A 81 -3.32 11.58 3.05
C ALA A 81 -3.97 11.84 4.41
N ILE A 82 -3.84 10.89 5.35
CA ILE A 82 -4.39 11.04 6.72
C ILE A 82 -3.68 12.17 7.48
N LYS A 83 -2.34 12.31 7.35
CA LYS A 83 -1.62 13.44 7.96
C LYS A 83 -2.14 14.80 7.48
N LYS A 84 -2.47 14.91 6.19
CA LYS A 84 -3.02 16.14 5.59
C LYS A 84 -4.47 16.37 5.95
N GLN A 85 -5.25 15.32 6.15
CA GLN A 85 -6.69 15.37 6.39
C GLN A 85 -7.10 14.38 7.52
N PRO A 86 -6.67 14.66 8.77
CA PRO A 86 -6.82 13.71 9.89
C PRO A 86 -8.28 13.47 10.31
N ASP A 87 -9.18 14.37 9.91
CA ASP A 87 -10.62 14.28 10.23
C ASP A 87 -11.46 13.73 9.07
N THR A 88 -10.82 13.41 7.92
CA THR A 88 -11.53 12.96 6.72
C THR A 88 -11.39 11.46 6.50
N PHE A 89 -10.22 10.89 6.78
CA PHE A 89 -9.89 9.51 6.44
C PHE A 89 -9.37 8.71 7.63
N GLU A 90 -9.57 7.40 7.54
CA GLU A 90 -8.97 6.43 8.47
C GLU A 90 -8.63 5.11 7.77
N VAL A 91 -7.65 4.39 8.30
CA VAL A 91 -7.29 3.05 7.84
C VAL A 91 -8.33 2.06 8.32
N VAL A 92 -8.78 1.19 7.42
CA VAL A 92 -9.70 0.09 7.73
C VAL A 92 -8.96 -1.24 7.94
N GLY A 93 -7.85 -1.41 7.22
CA GLY A 93 -7.04 -2.62 7.24
C GLY A 93 -6.11 -2.70 6.05
N THR A 94 -5.51 -3.84 5.85
CA THR A 94 -4.62 -4.14 4.73
C THR A 94 -5.08 -5.38 3.99
N ILE A 95 -4.87 -5.40 2.67
CA ILE A 95 -5.08 -6.57 1.80
C ILE A 95 -3.78 -6.96 1.11
N GLY A 96 -3.65 -8.22 0.76
CA GLY A 96 -2.46 -8.77 0.13
C GLY A 96 -1.27 -8.91 1.07
N ASN A 97 -0.15 -9.34 0.51
CA ASN A 97 1.08 -9.55 1.24
C ASN A 97 1.95 -8.28 1.23
N PRO A 98 2.71 -8.00 2.28
CA PRO A 98 3.71 -6.95 2.26
C PRO A 98 4.69 -7.13 1.12
N PHE A 99 5.11 -6.04 0.50
CA PHE A 99 6.16 -6.05 -0.52
C PHE A 99 7.23 -5.00 -0.18
N TYR A 100 8.43 -5.26 -0.68
CA TYR A 100 9.56 -4.37 -0.44
C TYR A 100 9.80 -3.48 -1.66
N ILE A 101 10.15 -2.24 -1.40
CA ILE A 101 10.59 -1.29 -2.41
C ILE A 101 12.12 -1.29 -2.43
N GLY A 102 12.69 -1.45 -3.62
CA GLY A 102 14.14 -1.47 -3.82
C GLY A 102 14.61 -0.42 -4.81
N TRP A 103 15.86 -0.01 -4.68
CA TRP A 103 16.51 0.80 -5.71
C TRP A 103 17.05 -0.08 -6.83
N VAL A 104 16.88 0.37 -8.05
CA VAL A 104 17.33 -0.35 -9.23
C VAL A 104 18.63 0.26 -9.73
N VAL A 105 19.63 -0.57 -9.95
CA VAL A 105 20.90 -0.20 -10.61
C VAL A 105 21.10 -1.05 -11.86
N ARG A 106 21.94 -0.62 -12.78
CA ARG A 106 22.28 -1.44 -13.96
C ARG A 106 22.96 -2.75 -13.52
N PRO A 107 22.73 -3.87 -14.19
CA PRO A 107 23.31 -5.15 -13.81
C PRO A 107 24.85 -5.14 -13.70
N ALA A 108 25.53 -4.30 -14.49
CA ALA A 108 27.00 -4.16 -14.46
C ALA A 108 27.51 -3.34 -13.26
N ASP A 109 26.66 -2.55 -12.58
CA ASP A 109 27.06 -1.66 -11.49
C ASP A 109 27.06 -2.40 -10.13
N THR A 110 27.72 -3.55 -10.09
CA THR A 110 27.74 -4.42 -8.90
C THR A 110 28.36 -3.73 -7.67
N ALA A 111 29.46 -3.02 -7.86
CA ALA A 111 30.13 -2.28 -6.79
C ALA A 111 29.23 -1.20 -6.16
N LEU A 112 28.46 -0.47 -6.99
CA LEU A 112 27.49 0.51 -6.52
C LEU A 112 26.38 -0.15 -5.73
N ARG A 113 25.82 -1.27 -6.24
CA ARG A 113 24.80 -2.03 -5.55
C ARG A 113 25.26 -2.52 -4.17
N GLU A 114 26.47 -3.05 -4.11
CA GLU A 114 27.06 -3.54 -2.86
C GLU A 114 27.29 -2.43 -1.86
N SER A 115 27.82 -1.27 -2.29
CA SER A 115 27.99 -0.09 -1.43
C SER A 115 26.66 0.41 -0.88
N ILE A 116 25.62 0.50 -1.71
CA ILE A 116 24.27 0.91 -1.27
C ILE A 116 23.71 -0.08 -0.24
N ASN A 117 23.81 -1.38 -0.53
CA ASN A 117 23.32 -2.42 0.38
C ASN A 117 24.06 -2.40 1.73
N GLU A 118 25.38 -2.14 1.72
CA GLU A 118 26.17 -2.02 2.94
C GLU A 118 25.71 -0.84 3.81
N GLU A 119 25.46 0.31 3.20
CA GLU A 119 24.97 1.48 3.94
C GLU A 119 23.53 1.27 4.47
N ILE A 120 22.66 0.62 3.71
CA ILE A 120 21.31 0.25 4.19
C ILE A 120 21.42 -0.68 5.41
N ARG A 121 22.32 -1.68 5.38
CA ARG A 121 22.53 -2.56 6.54
C ARG A 121 23.04 -1.78 7.76
N LYS A 122 24.00 -0.88 7.59
CA LYS A 122 24.51 -0.03 8.68
C LYS A 122 23.37 0.82 9.29
N LEU A 123 22.55 1.44 8.47
CA LEU A 123 21.38 2.21 8.94
C LEU A 123 20.37 1.33 9.69
N ARG A 124 20.12 0.12 9.21
CA ARG A 124 19.25 -0.86 9.87
C ARG A 124 19.82 -1.28 11.21
N ASP A 125 21.07 -1.75 11.23
CA ASP A 125 21.72 -2.32 12.40
C ASP A 125 21.95 -1.29 13.51
N SER A 126 22.11 0.00 13.15
CA SER A 126 22.17 1.11 14.10
C SER A 126 20.80 1.57 14.61
N GLY A 127 19.69 1.08 14.03
CA GLY A 127 18.34 1.55 14.32
C GLY A 127 17.98 2.91 13.68
N GLU A 128 18.89 3.52 12.94
CA GLU A 128 18.63 4.81 12.29
C GLU A 128 17.60 4.70 11.17
N LEU A 129 17.58 3.56 10.45
CA LEU A 129 16.58 3.30 9.42
C LEU A 129 15.16 3.29 10.00
N ALA A 130 14.96 2.64 11.15
CA ALA A 130 13.66 2.63 11.84
C ALA A 130 13.21 4.05 12.23
N LYS A 131 14.13 4.88 12.77
CA LYS A 131 13.83 6.28 13.10
C LYS A 131 13.46 7.11 11.86
N LEU A 132 14.14 6.89 10.72
CA LEU A 132 13.80 7.54 9.46
C LEU A 132 12.42 7.10 8.96
N GLN A 133 12.11 5.81 9.03
CA GLN A 133 10.79 5.28 8.68
C GLN A 133 9.69 5.90 9.56
N GLU A 134 9.86 5.89 10.88
CA GLU A 134 8.92 6.53 11.82
C GLU A 134 8.72 8.02 11.51
N LYS A 135 9.81 8.74 11.28
CA LYS A 135 9.77 10.18 10.98
C LYS A 135 8.98 10.47 9.71
N TRP A 136 9.25 9.73 8.64
CA TRP A 136 8.72 10.05 7.31
C TRP A 136 7.40 9.33 7.01
N PHE A 137 7.28 8.07 7.45
CA PHE A 137 6.13 7.23 7.13
C PHE A 137 5.12 7.12 8.29
N GLY A 138 5.56 7.38 9.54
CA GLY A 138 4.74 7.24 10.73
C GLY A 138 4.68 5.80 11.26
N PHE A 139 5.49 4.91 10.71
CA PHE A 139 5.65 3.52 11.16
C PHE A 139 7.03 3.00 10.72
N SER A 140 7.52 1.95 11.37
CA SER A 140 8.71 1.23 10.95
C SER A 140 8.38 -0.19 10.51
N MET A 141 9.20 -0.73 9.64
CA MET A 141 9.11 -2.10 9.14
C MET A 141 10.48 -2.76 9.22
N GLU A 142 10.50 -4.02 9.64
CA GLU A 142 11.72 -4.82 9.56
C GLU A 142 12.06 -5.11 8.10
N ILE A 143 13.33 -4.94 7.77
CA ILE A 143 13.88 -5.33 6.46
C ILE A 143 14.71 -6.59 6.68
N PRO A 144 14.31 -7.74 6.12
CA PRO A 144 15.09 -8.97 6.25
C PRO A 144 16.39 -8.90 5.46
N ASP A 145 17.37 -9.71 5.87
CA ASP A 145 18.65 -9.82 5.15
C ASP A 145 18.53 -10.48 3.79
N SER A 146 17.50 -11.32 3.60
CA SER A 146 17.26 -12.08 2.37
C SER A 146 15.80 -12.53 2.28
N GLY A 147 15.42 -13.13 1.16
CA GLY A 147 14.09 -13.71 0.99
C GLY A 147 12.99 -12.73 0.62
N TYR A 148 13.33 -11.48 0.35
CA TYR A 148 12.37 -10.42 -0.01
C TYR A 148 12.06 -10.33 -1.50
N LEU A 149 12.76 -11.09 -2.34
CA LEU A 149 12.42 -11.17 -3.76
C LEU A 149 11.30 -12.20 -3.98
N PRO A 150 10.37 -11.93 -4.89
CA PRO A 150 9.40 -12.93 -5.30
C PRO A 150 10.10 -14.22 -5.77
N PRO A 151 9.51 -15.40 -5.55
CA PRO A 151 10.13 -16.68 -5.91
C PRO A 151 10.59 -16.79 -7.36
N ASN A 152 9.98 -16.02 -8.27
CA ASN A 152 10.27 -16.00 -9.70
C ASN A 152 11.02 -14.74 -10.17
N ALA A 153 11.51 -13.90 -9.27
CA ALA A 153 12.34 -12.75 -9.61
C ALA A 153 13.70 -13.24 -10.11
N LYS A 154 14.10 -12.81 -11.32
CA LYS A 154 15.41 -13.11 -11.94
C LYS A 154 16.34 -11.92 -11.78
#